data_fc7a79a4ccadd174656e411b23335b63
#
_entry.id   fc7a79a4ccadd174656e411b23335b63
#
_cell.length_a   1.000
_cell.length_b   1.000
_cell.length_c   1.000
_cell.angle_alpha   90.00
_cell.angle_beta   90.00
_cell.angle_gamma   90.00
#
_symmetry.space_group_name_H-M   'P 1'
#
loop_
_entity.id
_entity.type
_entity.pdbx_description
1 polymer ?
#
loop_
_entity_poly.entity_id
_entity_poly.type
_entity_poly.pdbx_seq_one_letter_code
_entity_poly.pdbx_strand_id
1 'polypeptide(L)'
;MAKEKKVEQITDMEVDFAQWFTDVCTKAELVDYSDVKGLFILRPYGYAIWENIQKVLDGKFKATGHQNVSMPMLIPESLLQKEKDHVEGFAPECAWVTMGGSEELPERLCVRPTSETLFCQHWSHIVHSWRDLPCLYNQWCSVMRWEKTTRPFLRGREFLWQEGHTLHTSEEEARKETLQMLEIYADTCEQELAMPVIRGNKTDKEKFAGAVNTYTIECMMHDRKALQSGTSHYFGDGFARAFDITYTDKNNQQAYPHQTSWGMSTRIIGGLIMTHGDNSGLVLPPHIAPIQVIVLPIAAHKPGVTEKAEELVARLKAAGLRAQGDFSDNSPGWKFANWEMKGVPLRVEIGPKDIEAGHCVAVRRDNGEKITVALDELEARIPALLEDVQQGLFDKAKRNLDEHTYAAHSLAEAKELQEKNGGFIKTMWCGDLACELEMKEKAGMSSRCIPFEQEHIDDVCPVCGKPAKCMIYWGVAY
;
A
#
# COMPACT_ATOMS: atom_id res chain seq x y z
N MET A 1 -19.07 13.35 -38.99
CA MET A 1 -19.22 12.20 -38.08
C MET A 1 -18.04 12.23 -37.09
N ALA A 2 -18.29 12.43 -35.81
CA ALA A 2 -17.26 12.33 -34.80
C ALA A 2 -16.74 10.88 -34.80
N LYS A 3 -15.42 10.68 -34.81
CA LYS A 3 -14.83 9.35 -34.69
C LYS A 3 -15.26 8.72 -33.37
N GLU A 4 -15.87 7.53 -33.45
CA GLU A 4 -16.24 6.77 -32.27
C GLU A 4 -14.99 6.58 -31.37
N LYS A 5 -15.10 6.99 -30.13
CA LYS A 5 -14.01 6.91 -29.15
C LYS A 5 -13.82 5.41 -28.82
N LYS A 6 -12.70 4.81 -29.19
CA LYS A 6 -12.37 3.43 -28.82
C LYS A 6 -11.62 3.43 -27.50
N VAL A 7 -11.92 2.46 -26.63
CA VAL A 7 -11.06 2.18 -25.48
C VAL A 7 -9.80 1.52 -26.01
N GLU A 8 -8.65 2.08 -25.68
CA GLU A 8 -7.37 1.57 -26.14
C GLU A 8 -7.05 0.23 -25.45
N GLN A 9 -6.52 -0.71 -26.21
CA GLN A 9 -5.98 -1.94 -25.65
C GLN A 9 -4.74 -1.65 -24.79
N ILE A 10 -4.58 -2.42 -23.72
CA ILE A 10 -3.37 -2.45 -22.89
C ILE A 10 -2.46 -3.60 -23.33
N THR A 11 -1.18 -3.48 -22.97
CA THR A 11 -0.21 -4.56 -23.18
C THR A 11 -0.65 -5.80 -22.41
N ASP A 12 -0.44 -6.98 -22.98
CA ASP A 12 -0.71 -8.25 -22.30
C ASP A 12 0.30 -8.44 -21.14
N MET A 13 -0.21 -8.75 -19.94
CA MET A 13 0.61 -8.86 -18.74
C MET A 13 1.63 -10.00 -18.79
N GLU A 14 1.36 -11.06 -19.54
CA GLU A 14 2.29 -12.18 -19.71
C GLU A 14 3.40 -11.89 -20.73
N VAL A 15 3.19 -10.88 -21.60
CA VAL A 15 4.18 -10.43 -22.59
C VAL A 15 5.13 -9.39 -22.00
N ASP A 16 4.59 -8.36 -21.37
CA ASP A 16 5.36 -7.31 -20.69
C ASP A 16 4.58 -6.76 -19.49
N PHE A 17 4.83 -7.35 -18.32
CA PHE A 17 4.16 -6.97 -17.07
C PHE A 17 4.45 -5.52 -16.68
N ALA A 18 5.65 -5.01 -16.96
CA ALA A 18 6.03 -3.65 -16.63
C ALA A 18 5.28 -2.61 -17.47
N GLN A 19 5.11 -2.89 -18.78
CA GLN A 19 4.34 -2.03 -19.67
C GLN A 19 2.84 -2.15 -19.37
N TRP A 20 2.33 -3.38 -19.14
CA TRP A 20 0.96 -3.61 -18.71
C TRP A 20 0.61 -2.75 -17.48
N PHE A 21 1.44 -2.77 -16.45
CA PHE A 21 1.25 -1.97 -15.25
C PHE A 21 1.16 -0.47 -15.56
N THR A 22 2.06 0.03 -16.40
CA THR A 22 2.07 1.44 -16.82
C THR A 22 0.81 1.80 -17.61
N ASP A 23 0.39 0.91 -18.52
CA ASP A 23 -0.83 1.09 -19.29
C ASP A 23 -2.07 1.13 -18.40
N VAL A 24 -2.19 0.25 -17.42
CA VAL A 24 -3.30 0.27 -16.44
C VAL A 24 -3.31 1.59 -15.66
N CYS A 25 -2.15 2.03 -15.14
CA CYS A 25 -2.05 3.28 -14.39
C CYS A 25 -2.57 4.49 -15.19
N THR A 26 -2.24 4.56 -16.47
CA THR A 26 -2.60 5.72 -17.32
C THR A 26 -4.00 5.58 -17.92
N LYS A 27 -4.35 4.41 -18.46
CA LYS A 27 -5.61 4.20 -19.19
C LYS A 27 -6.82 4.01 -18.29
N ALA A 28 -6.62 3.50 -17.05
CA ALA A 28 -7.65 3.55 -16.02
C ALA A 28 -7.79 4.95 -15.38
N GLU A 29 -7.06 5.94 -15.88
CA GLU A 29 -7.10 7.33 -15.42
C GLU A 29 -6.69 7.52 -13.95
N LEU A 30 -5.70 6.73 -13.48
CA LEU A 30 -5.20 6.83 -12.12
C LEU A 30 -4.14 7.91 -11.97
N VAL A 31 -3.23 7.99 -12.94
CA VAL A 31 -2.09 8.95 -12.94
C VAL A 31 -1.88 9.57 -14.33
N ASP A 32 -1.16 10.69 -14.30
CA ASP A 32 -0.56 11.30 -15.47
C ASP A 32 0.89 11.71 -15.14
N TYR A 33 1.70 11.96 -16.16
CA TYR A 33 3.08 12.39 -16.02
C TYR A 33 3.15 13.92 -15.95
N SER A 34 3.91 14.44 -14.99
CA SER A 34 4.27 15.87 -14.98
C SER A 34 5.50 16.14 -15.83
N ASP A 35 5.82 17.41 -16.05
CA ASP A 35 7.02 17.83 -16.79
C ASP A 35 8.32 17.47 -16.05
N VAL A 36 8.25 17.14 -14.76
CA VAL A 36 9.41 16.75 -13.96
C VAL A 36 9.40 15.23 -13.78
N LYS A 37 10.45 14.57 -14.29
CA LYS A 37 10.60 13.12 -14.20
C LYS A 37 10.45 12.63 -12.77
N GLY A 38 9.54 11.67 -12.56
CA GLY A 38 9.30 11.03 -11.27
C GLY A 38 8.35 11.77 -10.33
N LEU A 39 7.81 12.92 -10.78
CA LEU A 39 6.68 13.57 -10.14
C LEU A 39 5.42 13.22 -10.93
N PHE A 40 4.49 12.53 -10.30
CA PHE A 40 3.27 12.05 -10.95
C PHE A 40 2.06 12.86 -10.49
N ILE A 41 1.15 13.10 -11.43
CA ILE A 41 -0.16 13.69 -11.13
C ILE A 41 -1.11 12.54 -10.80
N LEU A 42 -1.61 12.46 -9.56
CA LEU A 42 -2.71 11.58 -9.24
C LEU A 42 -3.99 12.19 -9.79
N ARG A 43 -4.61 11.50 -10.76
CA ARG A 43 -5.88 11.95 -11.35
C ARG A 43 -7.04 11.68 -10.37
N PRO A 44 -8.20 12.34 -10.54
CA PRO A 44 -9.31 12.23 -9.59
C PRO A 44 -9.70 10.79 -9.22
N TYR A 45 -9.71 9.87 -10.18
CA TYR A 45 -10.06 8.47 -9.92
C TYR A 45 -8.98 7.74 -9.08
N GLY A 46 -7.71 7.96 -9.40
CA GLY A 46 -6.60 7.43 -8.60
C GLY A 46 -6.53 8.03 -7.20
N TYR A 47 -6.79 9.34 -7.08
CA TYR A 47 -6.81 10.02 -5.79
C TYR A 47 -7.99 9.55 -4.91
N ALA A 48 -9.16 9.29 -5.51
CA ALA A 48 -10.32 8.77 -4.78
C ALA A 48 -10.08 7.38 -4.17
N ILE A 49 -9.26 6.52 -4.83
CA ILE A 49 -8.80 5.26 -4.22
C ILE A 49 -7.97 5.56 -2.96
N TRP A 50 -7.04 6.51 -3.05
CA TRP A 50 -6.24 6.93 -1.90
C TRP A 50 -7.08 7.50 -0.76
N GLU A 51 -8.06 8.34 -1.06
CA GLU A 51 -8.99 8.88 -0.04
C GLU A 51 -9.76 7.79 0.69
N ASN A 52 -10.19 6.74 -0.01
CA ASN A 52 -10.86 5.59 0.62
C ASN A 52 -9.88 4.81 1.54
N ILE A 53 -8.64 4.61 1.13
CA ILE A 53 -7.59 3.99 1.96
C ILE A 53 -7.29 4.88 3.19
N GLN A 54 -7.15 6.19 2.99
CA GLN A 54 -6.98 7.15 4.09
C GLN A 54 -8.11 7.06 5.10
N LYS A 55 -9.37 7.04 4.63
CA LYS A 55 -10.55 6.97 5.49
C LYS A 55 -10.53 5.75 6.40
N VAL A 56 -10.16 4.59 5.85
CA VAL A 56 -10.05 3.33 6.62
C VAL A 56 -8.93 3.43 7.65
N LEU A 57 -7.72 3.76 7.22
CA LEU A 57 -6.56 3.84 8.10
C LEU A 57 -6.71 4.90 9.18
N ASP A 58 -7.16 6.10 8.81
CA ASP A 58 -7.36 7.21 9.76
C ASP A 58 -8.40 6.85 10.83
N GLY A 59 -9.46 6.13 10.45
CA GLY A 59 -10.44 5.60 11.39
C GLY A 59 -9.83 4.62 12.38
N LYS A 60 -8.98 3.68 11.92
CA LYS A 60 -8.27 2.72 12.77
C LYS A 60 -7.24 3.40 13.69
N PHE A 61 -6.51 4.41 13.20
CA PHE A 61 -5.57 5.19 14.01
C PHE A 61 -6.27 5.97 15.11
N LYS A 62 -7.37 6.64 14.80
CA LYS A 62 -8.18 7.36 15.81
C LYS A 62 -8.80 6.44 16.84
N ALA A 63 -9.21 5.24 16.43
CA ALA A 63 -9.74 4.22 17.34
C ALA A 63 -8.69 3.74 18.37
N THR A 64 -7.40 3.85 18.04
CA THR A 64 -6.27 3.54 18.94
C THR A 64 -5.69 4.78 19.66
N GLY A 65 -6.36 5.94 19.55
CA GLY A 65 -6.02 7.15 20.29
C GLY A 65 -5.03 8.09 19.57
N HIS A 66 -4.67 7.79 18.33
CA HIS A 66 -3.75 8.63 17.56
C HIS A 66 -4.43 9.91 17.09
N GLN A 67 -3.63 10.97 17.00
CA GLN A 67 -4.06 12.30 16.56
C GLN A 67 -3.27 12.74 15.33
N ASN A 68 -3.96 13.35 14.36
CA ASN A 68 -3.31 13.91 13.19
C ASN A 68 -2.66 15.25 13.51
N VAL A 69 -1.44 15.43 13.00
CA VAL A 69 -0.67 16.67 13.10
C VAL A 69 -0.17 17.07 11.71
N SER A 70 0.41 18.26 11.60
CA SER A 70 1.08 18.72 10.39
C SER A 70 2.44 19.30 10.76
N MET A 71 3.50 18.66 10.29
CA MET A 71 4.88 19.15 10.43
C MET A 71 5.31 19.93 9.20
N PRO A 72 6.25 20.90 9.33
CA PRO A 72 6.79 21.64 8.21
C PRO A 72 7.40 20.72 7.15
N MET A 73 7.33 21.15 5.88
CA MET A 73 7.94 20.43 4.76
C MET A 73 9.45 20.48 4.75
N LEU A 74 10.04 21.59 5.20
CA LEU A 74 11.47 21.88 5.08
C LEU A 74 12.19 21.61 6.40
N ILE A 75 13.33 20.93 6.30
CA ILE A 75 14.17 20.53 7.42
C ILE A 75 15.54 21.22 7.25
N PRO A 76 16.02 22.02 8.21
CA PRO A 76 17.37 22.55 8.19
C PRO A 76 18.42 21.43 8.13
N GLU A 77 19.47 21.60 7.35
CA GLU A 77 20.55 20.62 7.26
C GLU A 77 21.17 20.30 8.63
N SER A 78 21.37 21.32 9.45
CA SER A 78 21.86 21.18 10.83
C SER A 78 20.99 20.28 11.69
N LEU A 79 19.68 20.28 11.46
CA LEU A 79 18.75 19.41 12.19
C LEU A 79 18.86 17.94 11.75
N LEU A 80 19.03 17.70 10.44
CA LEU A 80 19.25 16.34 9.91
C LEU A 80 20.53 15.72 10.47
N GLN A 81 21.59 16.51 10.67
CA GLN A 81 22.91 16.02 11.11
C GLN A 81 22.95 15.60 12.59
N LYS A 82 21.91 15.84 13.37
CA LYS A 82 21.85 15.46 14.81
C LYS A 82 21.81 13.94 15.00
N GLU A 83 21.26 13.19 14.06
CA GLU A 83 21.22 11.73 14.11
C GLU A 83 21.97 11.17 12.89
N LYS A 84 23.20 10.70 13.12
CA LYS A 84 24.15 10.35 12.07
C LYS A 84 23.72 9.19 11.18
N ASP A 85 23.23 8.11 11.79
CA ASP A 85 22.83 6.90 11.05
C ASP A 85 21.62 7.18 10.14
N HIS A 86 20.69 8.01 10.61
CA HIS A 86 19.54 8.46 9.84
C HIS A 86 19.95 9.30 8.63
N VAL A 87 20.88 10.25 8.84
CA VAL A 87 21.42 11.10 7.77
C VAL A 87 22.14 10.27 6.71
N GLU A 88 23.01 9.34 7.10
CA GLU A 88 23.74 8.49 6.16
C GLU A 88 22.78 7.66 5.28
N GLY A 89 21.63 7.22 5.82
CA GLY A 89 20.61 6.50 5.08
C GLY A 89 19.89 7.34 4.01
N PHE A 90 19.64 8.63 4.27
CA PHE A 90 18.83 9.49 3.38
C PHE A 90 19.62 10.53 2.59
N ALA A 91 20.85 10.83 2.94
CA ALA A 91 21.67 11.88 2.30
C ALA A 91 21.71 11.79 0.76
N PRO A 92 21.82 10.61 0.13
CA PRO A 92 21.85 10.49 -1.33
C PRO A 92 20.53 10.85 -2.03
N GLU A 93 19.43 10.82 -1.30
CA GLU A 93 18.06 11.01 -1.83
C GLU A 93 17.42 12.34 -1.44
N CYS A 94 18.16 13.22 -0.77
CA CYS A 94 17.65 14.53 -0.36
C CYS A 94 17.51 15.49 -1.55
N ALA A 95 16.38 16.20 -1.60
CA ALA A 95 16.19 17.37 -2.43
C ALA A 95 16.43 18.63 -1.57
N TRP A 96 17.21 19.57 -2.07
CA TRP A 96 17.68 20.72 -1.33
C TRP A 96 17.11 22.03 -1.86
N VAL A 97 16.60 22.86 -0.97
CA VAL A 97 16.23 24.25 -1.23
C VAL A 97 17.39 25.14 -0.75
N THR A 98 17.94 25.93 -1.67
CA THR A 98 19.12 26.79 -1.42
C THR A 98 18.78 28.27 -1.51
N MET A 99 17.62 28.62 -2.07
CA MET A 99 17.17 30.01 -2.22
C MET A 99 15.77 30.21 -1.66
N GLY A 100 15.51 31.33 -1.02
CA GLY A 100 14.21 31.84 -0.63
C GLY A 100 13.88 33.14 -1.39
N GLY A 101 12.92 33.07 -2.31
CA GLY A 101 12.73 34.14 -3.27
C GLY A 101 13.94 34.31 -4.18
N SER A 102 14.60 35.48 -4.15
CA SER A 102 15.82 35.80 -4.92
C SER A 102 17.09 35.76 -4.08
N GLU A 103 17.01 35.42 -2.81
CA GLU A 103 18.14 35.42 -1.87
C GLU A 103 18.62 34.00 -1.57
N GLU A 104 19.94 33.83 -1.46
CA GLU A 104 20.52 32.58 -0.97
C GLU A 104 20.21 32.40 0.52
N LEU A 105 19.82 31.18 0.88
CA LEU A 105 19.60 30.83 2.28
C LEU A 105 20.94 30.70 3.02
N PRO A 106 21.04 31.18 4.27
CA PRO A 106 22.25 31.02 5.08
C PRO A 106 22.57 29.54 5.40
N GLU A 107 21.58 28.69 5.32
CA GLU A 107 21.66 27.24 5.46
C GLU A 107 20.69 26.60 4.46
N ARG A 108 21.11 25.56 3.76
CA ARG A 108 20.21 24.82 2.86
C ARG A 108 19.18 24.00 3.65
N LEU A 109 18.00 23.89 3.07
CA LEU A 109 16.88 23.18 3.66
C LEU A 109 16.58 21.93 2.83
N CYS A 110 16.41 20.79 3.50
CA CYS A 110 15.98 19.55 2.87
C CYS A 110 14.45 19.52 2.74
N VAL A 111 13.92 19.18 1.55
CA VAL A 111 12.52 18.76 1.46
C VAL A 111 12.41 17.40 2.13
N ARG A 112 11.57 17.28 3.15
CA ARG A 112 11.50 16.09 4.01
C ARG A 112 11.43 14.76 3.23
N PRO A 113 12.39 13.85 3.42
CA PRO A 113 12.30 12.46 2.95
C PRO A 113 11.53 11.57 3.91
N THR A 114 11.47 11.98 5.16
CA THR A 114 10.74 11.45 6.33
C THR A 114 10.85 12.49 7.45
N SER A 115 10.11 12.37 8.55
CA SER A 115 9.95 13.46 9.51
C SER A 115 10.44 13.18 10.93
N GLU A 116 11.18 12.08 11.19
CA GLU A 116 11.66 11.71 12.53
C GLU A 116 12.34 12.87 13.24
N THR A 117 13.23 13.59 12.54
CA THR A 117 14.00 14.70 13.11
C THR A 117 13.13 15.90 13.47
N LEU A 118 12.08 16.18 12.68
CA LEU A 118 11.10 17.24 12.99
C LEU A 118 10.28 16.91 14.22
N PHE A 119 9.80 15.67 14.33
CA PHE A 119 9.06 15.22 15.50
C PHE A 119 9.94 15.26 16.76
N CYS A 120 11.18 14.79 16.68
CA CYS A 120 12.10 14.82 17.80
C CYS A 120 12.41 16.25 18.25
N GLN A 121 12.65 17.17 17.32
CA GLN A 121 12.86 18.58 17.66
C GLN A 121 11.62 19.20 18.32
N HIS A 122 10.42 18.88 17.81
CA HIS A 122 9.18 19.36 18.43
C HIS A 122 9.01 18.80 19.86
N TRP A 123 9.20 17.52 20.05
CA TRP A 123 9.05 16.86 21.34
C TRP A 123 10.06 17.31 22.38
N SER A 124 11.29 17.67 21.97
CA SER A 124 12.27 18.24 22.89
C SER A 124 11.81 19.54 23.57
N HIS A 125 10.83 20.24 22.96
CA HIS A 125 10.25 21.46 23.50
C HIS A 125 9.01 21.26 24.36
N ILE A 126 8.30 20.14 24.23
CA ILE A 126 6.99 19.96 24.87
C ILE A 126 6.90 18.78 25.84
N VAL A 127 7.85 17.83 25.78
CA VAL A 127 7.85 16.65 26.65
C VAL A 127 8.79 16.89 27.83
N HIS A 128 8.24 16.97 29.04
CA HIS A 128 8.99 17.26 30.28
C HIS A 128 8.63 16.33 31.42
N SER A 129 7.46 15.68 31.35
CA SER A 129 6.92 14.84 32.43
C SER A 129 6.34 13.56 31.85
N TRP A 130 6.33 12.48 32.62
CA TRP A 130 5.62 11.25 32.26
C TRP A 130 4.14 11.48 31.94
N ARG A 131 3.54 12.59 32.36
CA ARG A 131 2.15 12.95 32.05
C ARG A 131 1.97 13.44 30.63
N ASP A 132 3.04 13.84 29.96
CA ASP A 132 3.05 14.27 28.56
C ASP A 132 3.11 13.06 27.59
N LEU A 133 3.31 11.86 28.14
CA LEU A 133 3.44 10.61 27.40
C LEU A 133 2.22 9.67 27.63
N PRO A 134 1.84 8.84 26.63
CA PRO A 134 2.45 8.75 25.32
C PRO A 134 2.06 9.92 24.40
N CYS A 135 2.96 10.30 23.48
CA CYS A 135 2.62 11.09 22.32
C CYS A 135 2.28 10.14 21.17
N LEU A 136 1.08 10.24 20.61
CA LEU A 136 0.58 9.34 19.55
C LEU A 136 0.17 10.17 18.33
N TYR A 137 1.13 10.45 17.44
CA TYR A 137 0.92 11.35 16.31
C TYR A 137 0.98 10.63 14.97
N ASN A 138 0.17 11.10 14.04
CA ASN A 138 0.17 10.70 12.62
C ASN A 138 0.10 11.96 11.76
N GLN A 139 0.73 11.95 10.59
CA GLN A 139 0.48 12.97 9.57
C GLN A 139 0.26 12.34 8.20
N TRP A 140 -0.68 12.92 7.47
CA TRP A 140 -0.92 12.68 6.06
C TRP A 140 -0.20 13.75 5.27
N CYS A 141 0.78 13.36 4.45
CA CYS A 141 1.61 14.32 3.74
C CYS A 141 2.26 13.73 2.50
N SER A 142 2.96 14.55 1.73
CA SER A 142 3.94 14.12 0.75
C SER A 142 5.35 14.19 1.32
N VAL A 143 6.22 13.33 0.79
CA VAL A 143 7.67 13.34 1.03
C VAL A 143 8.40 13.25 -0.29
N MET A 144 9.66 13.66 -0.30
CA MET A 144 10.50 13.67 -1.49
C MET A 144 11.77 12.84 -1.28
N ARG A 145 11.96 11.86 -2.17
CA ARG A 145 13.17 11.03 -2.24
C ARG A 145 13.68 11.04 -3.68
N TRP A 146 14.87 11.55 -3.92
CA TRP A 146 15.37 11.81 -5.28
C TRP A 146 15.84 10.53 -5.98
N GLU A 147 14.86 9.70 -6.31
CA GLU A 147 15.04 8.41 -6.94
C GLU A 147 15.57 8.51 -8.38
N LYS A 148 16.51 7.63 -8.74
CA LYS A 148 17.07 7.56 -10.10
C LYS A 148 16.11 6.91 -11.09
N THR A 149 15.50 5.82 -10.68
CA THR A 149 14.50 5.06 -11.47
C THR A 149 13.12 5.27 -10.87
N THR A 150 12.16 5.67 -11.70
CA THR A 150 10.81 6.01 -11.23
C THR A 150 9.75 5.22 -11.99
N ARG A 151 8.68 4.85 -11.30
CA ARG A 151 7.48 4.19 -11.82
C ARG A 151 6.26 4.64 -11.02
N PRO A 152 5.12 4.95 -11.67
CA PRO A 152 3.90 5.36 -10.96
C PRO A 152 3.57 4.46 -9.78
N PHE A 153 3.15 5.04 -8.66
CA PHE A 153 2.85 4.42 -7.37
C PHE A 153 4.02 3.68 -6.70
N LEU A 154 4.82 2.92 -7.44
CA LEU A 154 5.85 2.05 -6.86
C LEU A 154 7.09 2.81 -6.39
N ARG A 155 7.53 3.81 -7.17
CA ARG A 155 8.73 4.57 -6.93
C ARG A 155 8.65 5.93 -7.61
N GLY A 156 8.28 6.95 -6.87
CA GLY A 156 8.25 8.35 -7.30
C GLY A 156 9.29 9.16 -6.55
N ARG A 157 9.68 10.32 -7.10
CA ARG A 157 10.51 11.31 -6.38
C ARG A 157 9.70 12.02 -5.31
N GLU A 158 8.42 12.22 -5.55
CA GLU A 158 7.43 12.62 -4.57
C GLU A 158 6.34 11.56 -4.50
N PHE A 159 5.85 11.28 -3.30
CA PHE A 159 4.72 10.38 -3.10
C PHE A 159 3.93 10.78 -1.85
N LEU A 160 2.64 10.45 -1.88
CA LEU A 160 1.76 10.62 -0.73
C LEU A 160 1.91 9.42 0.20
N TRP A 161 1.85 9.68 1.47
CA TRP A 161 1.84 8.67 2.51
C TRP A 161 1.19 9.15 3.80
N GLN A 162 1.12 8.29 4.76
CA GLN A 162 1.02 8.64 6.15
C GLN A 162 2.29 8.18 6.85
N GLU A 163 2.71 8.94 7.83
CA GLU A 163 3.77 8.59 8.76
C GLU A 163 3.28 8.83 10.19
N GLY A 164 3.35 7.79 10.99
CA GLY A 164 3.08 7.88 12.41
C GLY A 164 4.38 7.96 13.19
N HIS A 165 4.37 8.74 14.25
CA HIS A 165 5.49 8.92 15.16
C HIS A 165 4.98 8.98 16.59
N THR A 166 5.54 8.16 17.48
CA THR A 166 5.08 8.05 18.85
C THR A 166 6.22 8.05 19.85
N LEU A 167 5.94 8.55 21.06
CA LEU A 167 6.84 8.46 22.22
C LEU A 167 6.14 7.78 23.39
N HIS A 168 6.88 6.95 24.10
CA HIS A 168 6.37 6.12 25.18
C HIS A 168 7.30 6.17 26.39
N THR A 169 6.76 5.88 27.60
CA THR A 169 7.53 5.84 28.85
C THR A 169 8.43 4.61 28.94
N SER A 170 8.10 3.53 28.24
CA SER A 170 8.84 2.27 28.35
C SER A 170 9.06 1.59 26.99
N GLU A 171 10.07 0.72 26.96
CA GLU A 171 10.33 -0.17 25.84
C GLU A 171 9.12 -1.07 25.54
N GLU A 172 8.49 -1.62 26.58
CA GLU A 172 7.33 -2.52 26.43
C GLU A 172 6.15 -1.82 25.72
N GLU A 173 5.82 -0.60 26.14
CA GLU A 173 4.76 0.20 25.51
C GLU A 173 5.10 0.51 24.04
N ALA A 174 6.34 0.92 23.76
CA ALA A 174 6.77 1.26 22.41
C ALA A 174 6.78 0.02 21.48
N ARG A 175 7.23 -1.14 21.97
CA ARG A 175 7.18 -2.39 21.19
C ARG A 175 5.77 -2.85 20.93
N LYS A 176 4.87 -2.74 21.91
CA LYS A 176 3.45 -3.03 21.73
C LYS A 176 2.83 -2.13 20.67
N GLU A 177 3.12 -0.84 20.72
CA GLU A 177 2.69 0.14 19.72
C GLU A 177 3.19 -0.23 18.32
N THR A 178 4.48 -0.55 18.20
CA THR A 178 5.09 -0.92 16.92
C THR A 178 4.35 -2.11 16.26
N LEU A 179 4.03 -3.15 17.03
CA LEU A 179 3.32 -4.33 16.54
C LEU A 179 1.84 -4.04 16.28
N GLN A 180 1.18 -3.23 17.12
CA GLN A 180 -0.20 -2.80 16.90
C GLN A 180 -0.38 -2.09 15.56
N MET A 181 0.55 -1.19 15.21
CA MET A 181 0.46 -0.45 13.97
C MET A 181 0.77 -1.33 12.75
N LEU A 182 1.68 -2.29 12.88
CA LEU A 182 1.89 -3.30 11.84
C LEU A 182 0.62 -4.11 11.58
N GLU A 183 -0.09 -4.53 12.64
CA GLU A 183 -1.31 -5.31 12.53
C GLU A 183 -2.44 -4.49 11.89
N ILE A 184 -2.57 -3.20 12.18
CA ILE A 184 -3.51 -2.30 11.49
C ILE A 184 -3.24 -2.26 9.99
N TYR A 185 -1.97 -2.23 9.57
CA TYR A 185 -1.62 -2.30 8.15
C TYR A 185 -1.96 -3.65 7.53
N ALA A 186 -1.64 -4.73 8.23
CA ALA A 186 -1.94 -6.08 7.77
C ALA A 186 -3.44 -6.31 7.59
N ASP A 187 -4.24 -5.97 8.62
CA ASP A 187 -5.70 -6.03 8.55
C ASP A 187 -6.27 -5.19 7.41
N THR A 188 -5.73 -4.00 7.18
CA THR A 188 -6.18 -3.14 6.09
C THR A 188 -5.88 -3.77 4.74
N CYS A 189 -4.69 -4.34 4.55
CA CYS A 189 -4.35 -5.06 3.33
C CYS A 189 -5.26 -6.26 3.09
N GLU A 190 -5.49 -7.08 4.12
CA GLU A 190 -6.24 -8.33 3.98
C GLU A 190 -7.75 -8.08 3.85
N GLN A 191 -8.32 -7.25 4.69
CA GLN A 191 -9.78 -7.04 4.76
C GLN A 191 -10.28 -6.03 3.73
N GLU A 192 -9.57 -4.92 3.53
CA GLU A 192 -10.05 -3.85 2.67
C GLU A 192 -9.49 -3.91 1.25
N LEU A 193 -8.21 -4.28 1.13
CA LEU A 193 -7.53 -4.37 -0.17
C LEU A 193 -7.55 -5.80 -0.76
N ALA A 194 -8.09 -6.77 -0.03
CA ALA A 194 -8.11 -8.18 -0.41
C ALA A 194 -6.70 -8.73 -0.77
N MET A 195 -5.66 -8.24 -0.09
CA MET A 195 -4.26 -8.58 -0.32
C MET A 195 -3.69 -9.33 0.88
N PRO A 196 -3.44 -10.65 0.79
CA PRO A 196 -2.82 -11.41 1.86
C PRO A 196 -1.37 -10.96 2.07
N VAL A 197 -0.93 -10.92 3.32
CA VAL A 197 0.39 -10.43 3.71
C VAL A 197 1.15 -11.42 4.59
N ILE A 198 2.48 -11.41 4.47
CA ILE A 198 3.39 -12.07 5.40
C ILE A 198 3.92 -11.02 6.36
N ARG A 199 3.75 -11.24 7.66
CA ARG A 199 4.21 -10.38 8.74
C ARG A 199 5.55 -10.88 9.27
N GLY A 200 6.51 -9.99 9.47
CA GLY A 200 7.80 -10.41 9.99
C GLY A 200 8.73 -9.25 10.35
N ASN A 201 9.87 -9.63 10.87
CA ASN A 201 10.97 -8.73 11.23
C ASN A 201 11.99 -8.66 10.08
N LYS A 202 12.48 -7.48 9.76
CA LYS A 202 13.60 -7.29 8.82
C LYS A 202 14.91 -7.77 9.44
N THR A 203 15.84 -8.21 8.60
CA THR A 203 17.23 -8.46 9.01
C THR A 203 17.91 -7.14 9.37
N ASP A 204 19.02 -7.22 10.10
CA ASP A 204 19.82 -6.02 10.45
C ASP A 204 20.29 -5.24 9.22
N LYS A 205 20.49 -5.92 8.09
CA LYS A 205 20.86 -5.29 6.82
C LYS A 205 19.70 -4.50 6.18
N GLU A 206 18.48 -5.00 6.31
CA GLU A 206 17.30 -4.44 5.63
C GLU A 206 16.43 -3.56 6.55
N LYS A 207 16.82 -3.40 7.82
CA LYS A 207 16.09 -2.54 8.75
C LYS A 207 16.24 -1.06 8.39
N PHE A 208 15.28 -0.26 8.80
CA PHE A 208 15.30 1.19 8.64
C PHE A 208 16.47 1.82 9.39
N ALA A 209 17.09 2.84 8.80
CA ALA A 209 18.25 3.53 9.37
C ALA A 209 17.92 4.18 10.72
N GLY A 210 18.68 3.85 11.76
CA GLY A 210 18.45 4.28 13.14
C GLY A 210 17.48 3.40 13.94
N ALA A 211 16.77 2.45 13.34
CA ALA A 211 15.87 1.56 14.05
C ALA A 211 16.60 0.40 14.75
N VAL A 212 16.12 0.05 15.95
CA VAL A 212 16.50 -1.19 16.64
C VAL A 212 15.89 -2.39 15.92
N ASN A 213 14.57 -2.31 15.65
CA ASN A 213 13.83 -3.31 14.86
C ASN A 213 12.96 -2.62 13.81
N THR A 214 12.86 -3.26 12.65
CA THR A 214 11.90 -2.91 11.60
C THR A 214 11.00 -4.10 11.32
N TYR A 215 9.72 -3.95 11.54
CA TYR A 215 8.71 -4.94 11.15
C TYR A 215 8.09 -4.56 9.82
N THR A 216 7.66 -5.54 9.05
CA THR A 216 7.16 -5.37 7.68
C THR A 216 5.97 -6.27 7.41
N ILE A 217 5.15 -5.82 6.47
CA ILE A 217 4.20 -6.68 5.76
C ILE A 217 4.65 -6.80 4.30
N GLU A 218 4.75 -8.03 3.82
CA GLU A 218 5.18 -8.35 2.46
C GLU A 218 4.04 -9.00 1.69
N CYS A 219 3.73 -8.46 0.49
CA CYS A 219 2.75 -9.01 -0.43
C CYS A 219 3.45 -9.70 -1.61
N MET A 220 2.77 -10.65 -2.23
CA MET A 220 3.20 -11.24 -3.50
C MET A 220 2.35 -10.67 -4.64
N MET A 221 3.02 -10.16 -5.68
CA MET A 221 2.38 -9.63 -6.88
C MET A 221 2.10 -10.75 -7.88
N HIS A 222 1.31 -10.47 -8.92
CA HIS A 222 0.96 -11.44 -9.96
C HIS A 222 2.20 -12.00 -10.67
N ASP A 223 3.21 -11.17 -10.93
CA ASP A 223 4.51 -11.58 -11.50
C ASP A 223 5.44 -12.27 -10.49
N ARG A 224 4.91 -12.65 -9.33
CA ARG A 224 5.58 -13.40 -8.27
C ARG A 224 6.76 -12.68 -7.62
N LYS A 225 6.82 -11.34 -7.75
CA LYS A 225 7.75 -10.53 -6.98
C LYS A 225 7.13 -10.05 -5.68
N ALA A 226 7.99 -9.78 -4.72
CA ALA A 226 7.62 -9.25 -3.43
C ALA A 226 7.41 -7.74 -3.48
N LEU A 227 6.40 -7.25 -2.76
CA LEU A 227 6.21 -5.84 -2.48
C LEU A 227 6.14 -5.60 -0.97
N GLN A 228 7.06 -4.79 -0.45
CA GLN A 228 6.95 -4.26 0.90
C GLN A 228 5.81 -3.25 0.94
N SER A 229 4.76 -3.57 1.70
CA SER A 229 3.49 -2.85 1.65
C SER A 229 3.27 -1.91 2.84
N GLY A 230 3.98 -2.11 3.93
CA GLY A 230 3.98 -1.24 5.10
C GLY A 230 5.06 -1.64 6.07
N THR A 231 5.56 -0.70 6.86
CA THR A 231 6.59 -0.92 7.87
C THR A 231 6.28 -0.23 9.17
N SER A 232 6.76 -0.81 10.26
CA SER A 232 6.67 -0.26 11.60
C SER A 232 7.99 -0.46 12.32
N HIS A 233 8.52 0.62 12.92
CA HIS A 233 9.88 0.69 13.44
C HIS A 233 9.88 0.97 14.94
N TYR A 234 10.70 0.23 15.67
CA TYR A 234 11.06 0.52 17.03
C TYR A 234 12.48 1.11 17.07
N PHE A 235 12.63 2.30 17.63
CA PHE A 235 13.90 3.03 17.65
C PHE A 235 14.63 2.95 19.00
N GLY A 236 14.02 2.38 20.04
CA GLY A 236 14.55 2.49 21.37
C GLY A 236 14.53 3.95 21.87
N ASP A 237 15.57 4.36 22.59
CA ASP A 237 15.76 5.72 23.07
C ASP A 237 16.86 6.50 22.31
N GLY A 238 17.37 5.96 21.21
CA GLY A 238 18.49 6.54 20.44
C GLY A 238 18.21 7.96 19.94
N PHE A 239 17.05 8.17 19.29
CA PHE A 239 16.63 9.50 18.85
C PHE A 239 16.36 10.45 20.03
N ALA A 240 15.76 9.95 21.13
CA ALA A 240 15.53 10.77 22.31
C ALA A 240 16.84 11.28 22.91
N ARG A 241 17.89 10.45 22.94
CA ARG A 241 19.23 10.86 23.36
C ARG A 241 19.88 11.86 22.41
N ALA A 242 19.80 11.62 21.10
CA ALA A 242 20.37 12.51 20.08
C ALA A 242 19.74 13.92 20.08
N PHE A 243 18.46 14.01 20.44
CA PHE A 243 17.70 15.27 20.48
C PHE A 243 17.49 15.81 21.91
N ASP A 244 18.09 15.15 22.91
CA ASP A 244 17.98 15.52 24.32
C ASP A 244 16.51 15.61 24.81
N ILE A 245 15.68 14.66 24.39
CA ILE A 245 14.30 14.55 24.82
C ILE A 245 14.29 13.80 26.15
N THR A 246 14.12 14.51 27.25
CA THR A 246 14.07 13.93 28.59
C THR A 246 12.75 14.27 29.29
N TYR A 247 12.29 13.37 30.14
CA TYR A 247 11.13 13.60 30.97
C TYR A 247 11.39 13.16 32.43
N THR A 248 10.70 13.79 33.36
CA THR A 248 10.71 13.37 34.77
C THR A 248 9.69 12.25 34.95
N ASP A 249 10.16 11.09 35.39
CA ASP A 249 9.33 9.91 35.66
C ASP A 249 8.50 10.03 36.96
N LYS A 250 7.72 9.00 37.28
CA LYS A 250 6.88 8.95 38.50
C LYS A 250 7.69 8.95 39.78
N ASN A 251 8.99 8.65 39.73
CA ASN A 251 9.91 8.61 40.87
C ASN A 251 10.81 9.85 40.94
N ASN A 252 10.48 10.92 40.20
CA ASN A 252 11.28 12.14 40.06
C ASN A 252 12.70 11.90 39.49
N GLN A 253 12.86 10.88 38.64
CA GLN A 253 14.11 10.61 37.94
C GLN A 253 13.99 11.06 36.48
N GLN A 254 15.12 11.56 35.91
CA GLN A 254 15.20 11.88 34.48
C GLN A 254 15.31 10.59 33.68
N ALA A 255 14.50 10.46 32.64
CA ALA A 255 14.47 9.33 31.75
C ALA A 255 14.36 9.77 30.31
N TYR A 256 14.80 8.90 29.37
CA TYR A 256 14.61 9.07 27.95
C TYR A 256 13.41 8.25 27.49
N PRO A 257 12.47 8.82 26.70
CA PRO A 257 11.35 8.07 26.17
C PRO A 257 11.80 7.15 25.02
N HIS A 258 10.98 6.12 24.77
CA HIS A 258 11.16 5.20 23.66
C HIS A 258 10.30 5.63 22.47
N GLN A 259 10.88 5.56 21.26
CA GLN A 259 10.26 6.06 20.04
C GLN A 259 9.87 4.96 19.09
N THR A 260 8.75 5.18 18.37
CA THR A 260 8.35 4.39 17.20
C THR A 260 8.06 5.27 16.00
N SER A 261 8.17 4.72 14.80
CA SER A 261 7.55 5.28 13.61
C SER A 261 6.99 4.17 12.72
N TRP A 262 5.99 4.51 11.91
CA TRP A 262 5.32 3.55 11.04
C TRP A 262 4.73 4.28 9.84
N GLY A 263 4.72 3.63 8.66
CA GLY A 263 4.32 4.28 7.42
C GLY A 263 3.75 3.34 6.37
N MET A 264 2.76 3.87 5.64
CA MET A 264 2.20 3.29 4.43
C MET A 264 2.02 4.39 3.38
N SER A 265 2.41 4.13 2.14
CA SER A 265 2.35 5.10 1.04
C SER A 265 1.39 4.66 -0.07
N THR A 266 1.20 5.54 -1.05
CA THR A 266 0.49 5.24 -2.30
C THR A 266 1.09 4.06 -3.09
N ARG A 267 2.26 3.52 -2.68
CA ARG A 267 2.80 2.26 -3.20
C ARG A 267 1.79 1.11 -3.08
N ILE A 268 0.93 1.13 -2.06
CA ILE A 268 -0.09 0.11 -1.87
C ILE A 268 -1.11 0.06 -3.02
N ILE A 269 -1.36 1.19 -3.70
CA ILE A 269 -2.19 1.23 -4.91
C ILE A 269 -1.48 0.47 -6.05
N GLY A 270 -0.16 0.63 -6.17
CA GLY A 270 0.63 -0.18 -7.10
C GLY A 270 0.53 -1.68 -6.79
N GLY A 271 0.61 -2.04 -5.51
CA GLY A 271 0.39 -3.41 -5.05
C GLY A 271 -0.99 -3.94 -5.41
N LEU A 272 -2.02 -3.14 -5.21
CA LEU A 272 -3.41 -3.47 -5.55
C LEU A 272 -3.58 -3.76 -7.06
N ILE A 273 -3.00 -2.90 -7.92
CA ILE A 273 -3.02 -3.09 -9.37
C ILE A 273 -2.34 -4.42 -9.75
N MET A 274 -1.15 -4.66 -9.20
CA MET A 274 -0.36 -5.85 -9.52
C MET A 274 -0.90 -7.14 -8.91
N THR A 275 -1.73 -7.07 -7.88
CA THR A 275 -2.36 -8.23 -7.26
C THR A 275 -3.64 -8.65 -7.98
N HIS A 276 -4.50 -7.69 -8.34
CA HIS A 276 -5.86 -7.97 -8.79
C HIS A 276 -6.10 -7.68 -10.26
N GLY A 277 -5.34 -6.76 -10.88
CA GLY A 277 -5.51 -6.39 -12.28
C GLY A 277 -5.38 -7.56 -13.25
N ASP A 278 -5.95 -7.41 -14.43
CA ASP A 278 -5.91 -8.38 -15.51
C ASP A 278 -5.69 -7.70 -16.88
N ASN A 279 -5.79 -8.46 -17.97
CA ASN A 279 -5.61 -7.92 -19.33
C ASN A 279 -6.77 -7.04 -19.81
N SER A 280 -7.84 -6.88 -19.04
CA SER A 280 -8.91 -5.90 -19.26
C SER A 280 -8.71 -4.60 -18.45
N GLY A 281 -7.73 -4.56 -17.56
CA GLY A 281 -7.38 -3.39 -16.76
C GLY A 281 -7.40 -3.61 -15.27
N LEU A 282 -7.80 -2.56 -14.54
CA LEU A 282 -7.89 -2.56 -13.10
C LEU A 282 -9.03 -3.47 -12.60
N VAL A 283 -8.83 -4.10 -11.44
CA VAL A 283 -9.87 -4.82 -10.68
C VAL A 283 -9.81 -4.33 -9.24
N LEU A 284 -10.87 -3.65 -8.78
CA LEU A 284 -10.89 -3.05 -7.46
C LEU A 284 -11.66 -3.89 -6.46
N PRO A 285 -11.09 -4.15 -5.28
CA PRO A 285 -11.87 -4.64 -4.14
C PRO A 285 -13.00 -3.67 -3.81
N PRO A 286 -14.24 -4.15 -3.63
CA PRO A 286 -15.40 -3.32 -3.37
C PRO A 286 -15.25 -2.37 -2.18
N HIS A 287 -14.55 -2.77 -1.13
CA HIS A 287 -14.40 -1.96 0.08
C HIS A 287 -13.71 -0.61 -0.20
N ILE A 288 -12.74 -0.57 -1.13
CA ILE A 288 -11.99 0.67 -1.43
C ILE A 288 -12.31 1.28 -2.80
N ALA A 289 -13.12 0.63 -3.63
CA ALA A 289 -13.47 1.13 -4.95
C ALA A 289 -14.19 2.49 -4.86
N PRO A 290 -13.78 3.54 -5.60
CA PRO A 290 -14.48 4.81 -5.62
C PRO A 290 -15.93 4.68 -6.09
N ILE A 291 -16.15 3.77 -7.03
CA ILE A 291 -17.46 3.38 -7.55
C ILE A 291 -17.56 1.86 -7.33
N GLN A 292 -18.51 1.43 -6.49
CA GLN A 292 -18.76 0.00 -6.25
C GLN A 292 -19.66 -0.59 -7.32
N VAL A 293 -20.62 0.19 -7.79
CA VAL A 293 -21.62 -0.23 -8.77
C VAL A 293 -21.80 0.85 -9.83
N ILE A 294 -21.61 0.48 -11.10
CA ILE A 294 -21.97 1.33 -12.24
C ILE A 294 -23.26 0.81 -12.87
N VAL A 295 -24.27 1.68 -12.99
CA VAL A 295 -25.55 1.34 -13.63
C VAL A 295 -25.53 1.84 -15.06
N LEU A 296 -25.80 0.96 -16.01
CA LEU A 296 -25.78 1.24 -17.45
C LEU A 296 -27.18 1.01 -18.06
N PRO A 297 -27.83 2.08 -18.56
CA PRO A 297 -29.04 1.93 -19.35
C PRO A 297 -28.72 1.31 -20.70
N ILE A 298 -29.33 0.16 -21.00
CA ILE A 298 -29.24 -0.50 -22.29
C ILE A 298 -30.38 -0.06 -23.19
N ALA A 299 -30.09 0.46 -24.38
CA ALA A 299 -31.05 1.13 -25.26
C ALA A 299 -31.71 2.35 -24.58
N ALA A 300 -30.88 3.24 -24.03
CA ALA A 300 -31.30 4.44 -23.29
C ALA A 300 -32.29 5.36 -24.05
N HIS A 301 -32.33 5.29 -25.39
CA HIS A 301 -33.29 5.99 -26.25
C HIS A 301 -34.73 5.47 -26.13
N LYS A 302 -34.96 4.32 -25.50
CA LYS A 302 -36.30 3.78 -25.29
C LYS A 302 -36.95 4.45 -24.04
N PRO A 303 -38.26 4.75 -24.09
CA PRO A 303 -38.96 5.38 -22.99
C PRO A 303 -38.82 4.58 -21.68
N GLY A 304 -38.59 5.28 -20.57
CA GLY A 304 -38.53 4.71 -19.21
C GLY A 304 -37.22 4.02 -18.83
N VAL A 305 -36.27 3.82 -19.77
CA VAL A 305 -35.02 3.09 -19.48
C VAL A 305 -34.05 3.97 -18.67
N THR A 306 -33.88 5.23 -19.08
CA THR A 306 -32.99 6.16 -18.37
C THR A 306 -33.52 6.44 -16.96
N GLU A 307 -34.82 6.72 -16.86
CA GLU A 307 -35.50 6.99 -15.59
C GLU A 307 -35.39 5.80 -14.63
N LYS A 308 -35.53 4.57 -15.14
CA LYS A 308 -35.34 3.36 -14.33
C LYS A 308 -33.88 3.22 -13.87
N ALA A 309 -32.92 3.47 -14.73
CA ALA A 309 -31.50 3.43 -14.34
C ALA A 309 -31.17 4.49 -13.27
N GLU A 310 -31.71 5.70 -13.39
CA GLU A 310 -31.58 6.76 -12.37
C GLU A 310 -32.21 6.35 -11.03
N GLU A 311 -33.40 5.72 -11.07
CA GLU A 311 -34.05 5.15 -9.89
C GLU A 311 -33.15 4.11 -9.20
N LEU A 312 -32.55 3.17 -9.97
CA LEU A 312 -31.67 2.16 -9.39
C LEU A 312 -30.44 2.78 -8.74
N VAL A 313 -29.81 3.79 -9.38
CA VAL A 313 -28.70 4.53 -8.78
C VAL A 313 -29.10 5.17 -7.47
N ALA A 314 -30.28 5.84 -7.43
CA ALA A 314 -30.78 6.48 -6.21
C ALA A 314 -31.02 5.47 -5.08
N ARG A 315 -31.63 4.33 -5.39
CA ARG A 315 -31.87 3.23 -4.43
C ARG A 315 -30.58 2.66 -3.85
N LEU A 316 -29.57 2.38 -4.72
CA LEU A 316 -28.27 1.86 -4.29
C LEU A 316 -27.52 2.87 -3.42
N LYS A 317 -27.58 4.16 -3.76
CA LYS A 317 -27.03 5.24 -2.91
C LYS A 317 -27.71 5.32 -1.55
N ALA A 318 -29.03 5.22 -1.53
CA ALA A 318 -29.81 5.22 -0.28
C ALA A 318 -29.48 4.00 0.60
N ALA A 319 -29.09 2.88 -0.01
CA ALA A 319 -28.58 1.68 0.69
C ALA A 319 -27.10 1.83 1.16
N GLY A 320 -26.48 3.02 1.01
CA GLY A 320 -25.13 3.31 1.47
C GLY A 320 -24.02 2.92 0.48
N LEU A 321 -24.34 2.53 -0.75
CA LEU A 321 -23.36 2.13 -1.74
C LEU A 321 -22.83 3.33 -2.54
N ARG A 322 -21.57 3.27 -2.96
CA ARG A 322 -20.96 4.20 -3.91
C ARG A 322 -21.37 3.80 -5.33
N ALA A 323 -22.61 4.15 -5.71
CA ALA A 323 -23.20 3.85 -7.00
C ALA A 323 -23.20 5.07 -7.93
N GLN A 324 -23.02 4.82 -9.23
CA GLN A 324 -23.06 5.84 -10.27
C GLN A 324 -23.78 5.31 -11.51
N GLY A 325 -24.39 6.18 -12.32
CA GLY A 325 -24.92 5.85 -13.64
C GLY A 325 -24.06 6.44 -14.76
N ASP A 326 -23.94 5.73 -15.88
CA ASP A 326 -23.32 6.29 -17.08
C ASP A 326 -24.41 6.58 -18.14
N PHE A 327 -24.82 7.82 -18.20
CA PHE A 327 -25.84 8.35 -19.12
C PHE A 327 -25.24 9.08 -20.33
N SER A 328 -23.91 8.88 -20.58
CA SER A 328 -23.24 9.48 -21.73
C SER A 328 -23.75 8.90 -23.06
N ASP A 329 -23.46 9.60 -24.17
CA ASP A 329 -23.83 9.18 -25.54
C ASP A 329 -22.92 8.09 -26.12
N ASN A 330 -21.96 7.58 -25.36
CA ASN A 330 -21.08 6.53 -25.80
C ASN A 330 -21.84 5.21 -26.03
N SER A 331 -21.37 4.40 -26.96
CA SER A 331 -21.95 3.08 -27.25
C SER A 331 -21.86 2.15 -26.02
N PRO A 332 -22.80 1.20 -25.85
CA PRO A 332 -22.75 0.24 -24.75
C PRO A 332 -21.43 -0.53 -24.68
N GLY A 333 -20.87 -0.94 -25.80
CA GLY A 333 -19.58 -1.63 -25.86
C GLY A 333 -18.43 -0.78 -25.34
N TRP A 334 -18.41 0.52 -25.66
CA TRP A 334 -17.42 1.45 -25.11
C TRP A 334 -17.58 1.60 -23.59
N LYS A 335 -18.81 1.76 -23.11
CA LYS A 335 -19.10 1.88 -21.67
C LYS A 335 -18.63 0.63 -20.92
N PHE A 336 -18.91 -0.55 -21.45
CA PHE A 336 -18.45 -1.81 -20.83
C PHE A 336 -16.93 -1.84 -20.71
N ALA A 337 -16.22 -1.61 -21.80
CA ALA A 337 -14.76 -1.62 -21.82
C ALA A 337 -14.14 -0.53 -20.92
N ASN A 338 -14.73 0.68 -20.88
CA ASN A 338 -14.25 1.77 -20.05
C ASN A 338 -14.38 1.45 -18.54
N TRP A 339 -15.52 0.91 -18.12
CA TRP A 339 -15.74 0.58 -16.71
C TRP A 339 -15.04 -0.71 -16.27
N GLU A 340 -14.79 -1.64 -17.21
CA GLU A 340 -13.88 -2.77 -16.99
C GLU A 340 -12.43 -2.30 -16.80
N MET A 341 -11.94 -1.38 -17.65
CA MET A 341 -10.61 -0.77 -17.50
C MET A 341 -10.44 -0.08 -16.14
N LYS A 342 -11.48 0.61 -15.68
CA LYS A 342 -11.50 1.28 -14.36
C LYS A 342 -11.72 0.34 -13.18
N GLY A 343 -11.97 -0.95 -13.44
CA GLY A 343 -12.04 -1.97 -12.41
C GLY A 343 -13.24 -1.87 -11.47
N VAL A 344 -14.35 -1.27 -11.92
CA VAL A 344 -15.57 -1.15 -11.11
C VAL A 344 -16.11 -2.55 -10.75
N PRO A 345 -16.30 -2.87 -9.47
CA PRO A 345 -16.61 -4.24 -9.02
C PRO A 345 -17.87 -4.87 -9.62
N LEU A 346 -18.94 -4.10 -9.73
CA LEU A 346 -20.20 -4.55 -10.33
C LEU A 346 -20.69 -3.56 -11.39
N ARG A 347 -21.10 -4.09 -12.53
CA ARG A 347 -21.87 -3.40 -13.56
C ARG A 347 -23.31 -3.90 -13.53
N VAL A 348 -24.26 -3.00 -13.34
CA VAL A 348 -25.70 -3.29 -13.40
C VAL A 348 -26.23 -2.81 -14.74
N GLU A 349 -26.73 -3.71 -15.56
CA GLU A 349 -27.35 -3.46 -16.85
C GLU A 349 -28.87 -3.49 -16.71
N ILE A 350 -29.56 -2.49 -17.28
CA ILE A 350 -31.02 -2.38 -17.27
C ILE A 350 -31.51 -1.92 -18.64
N GLY A 351 -32.32 -2.74 -19.30
CA GLY A 351 -32.94 -2.47 -20.58
C GLY A 351 -34.46 -2.65 -20.57
N PRO A 352 -35.16 -2.42 -21.70
CA PRO A 352 -36.62 -2.50 -21.76
C PRO A 352 -37.15 -3.87 -21.34
N LYS A 353 -36.50 -4.97 -21.76
CA LYS A 353 -36.90 -6.34 -21.42
C LYS A 353 -36.71 -6.64 -19.94
N ASP A 354 -35.65 -6.11 -19.35
CA ASP A 354 -35.34 -6.28 -17.94
C ASP A 354 -36.38 -5.56 -17.06
N ILE A 355 -36.76 -4.35 -17.46
CA ILE A 355 -37.81 -3.56 -16.79
C ILE A 355 -39.15 -4.32 -16.84
N GLU A 356 -39.51 -4.80 -18.01
CA GLU A 356 -40.75 -5.55 -18.21
C GLU A 356 -40.79 -6.85 -17.36
N ALA A 357 -39.65 -7.53 -17.26
CA ALA A 357 -39.49 -8.75 -16.47
C ALA A 357 -39.26 -8.50 -14.97
N GLY A 358 -39.11 -7.25 -14.52
CA GLY A 358 -38.91 -6.89 -13.12
C GLY A 358 -37.52 -7.27 -12.55
N HIS A 359 -36.48 -7.32 -13.39
CA HIS A 359 -35.12 -7.62 -12.96
C HIS A 359 -34.08 -6.68 -13.60
N CYS A 360 -32.84 -6.76 -13.15
CA CYS A 360 -31.65 -6.22 -13.82
C CYS A 360 -30.59 -7.32 -13.92
N VAL A 361 -29.52 -7.06 -14.67
CA VAL A 361 -28.39 -7.97 -14.80
C VAL A 361 -27.16 -7.35 -14.12
N ALA A 362 -26.66 -7.99 -13.07
CA ALA A 362 -25.39 -7.63 -12.45
C ALA A 362 -24.25 -8.46 -13.07
N VAL A 363 -23.18 -7.79 -13.46
CA VAL A 363 -21.99 -8.42 -14.06
C VAL A 363 -20.81 -8.16 -13.13
N ARG A 364 -20.18 -9.22 -12.68
CA ARG A 364 -19.00 -9.15 -11.79
C ARG A 364 -17.75 -8.83 -12.60
N ARG A 365 -16.92 -7.91 -12.09
CA ARG A 365 -15.65 -7.55 -12.73
C ARG A 365 -14.58 -8.63 -12.56
N ASP A 366 -14.56 -9.32 -11.44
CA ASP A 366 -13.52 -10.27 -11.05
C ASP A 366 -13.52 -11.58 -11.84
N ASN A 367 -14.68 -12.03 -12.29
CA ASN A 367 -14.84 -13.31 -13.00
C ASN A 367 -15.76 -13.26 -14.24
N GLY A 368 -16.40 -12.11 -14.52
CA GLY A 368 -17.31 -11.92 -15.67
C GLY A 368 -18.68 -12.59 -15.51
N GLU A 369 -19.01 -13.13 -14.34
CA GLU A 369 -20.29 -13.79 -14.10
C GLU A 369 -21.45 -12.78 -14.25
N LYS A 370 -22.53 -13.24 -14.94
CA LYS A 370 -23.76 -12.48 -15.09
C LYS A 370 -24.85 -13.07 -14.21
N ILE A 371 -25.42 -12.23 -13.36
CA ILE A 371 -26.37 -12.62 -12.35
C ILE A 371 -27.66 -11.80 -12.55
N THR A 372 -28.80 -12.48 -12.71
CA THR A 372 -30.10 -11.83 -12.73
C THR A 372 -30.50 -11.47 -11.30
N VAL A 373 -30.85 -10.21 -11.07
CA VAL A 373 -31.26 -9.69 -9.76
C VAL A 373 -32.66 -9.11 -9.88
N ALA A 374 -33.61 -9.62 -9.09
CA ALA A 374 -34.95 -9.07 -9.02
C ALA A 374 -34.91 -7.63 -8.48
N LEU A 375 -35.68 -6.72 -9.08
CA LEU A 375 -35.63 -5.31 -8.70
C LEU A 375 -36.13 -5.05 -7.26
N ASP A 376 -36.97 -5.90 -6.72
CA ASP A 376 -37.47 -5.85 -5.33
C ASP A 376 -36.43 -6.39 -4.32
N GLU A 377 -35.39 -7.11 -4.76
CA GLU A 377 -34.31 -7.64 -3.94
C GLU A 377 -32.99 -6.84 -4.10
N LEU A 378 -32.99 -5.76 -4.85
CA LEU A 378 -31.78 -5.02 -5.27
C LEU A 378 -30.91 -4.64 -4.06
N GLU A 379 -31.49 -4.01 -3.04
CA GLU A 379 -30.78 -3.49 -1.86
C GLU A 379 -30.22 -4.58 -0.96
N ALA A 380 -30.75 -5.80 -1.03
CA ALA A 380 -30.22 -6.94 -0.30
C ALA A 380 -29.19 -7.69 -1.13
N ARG A 381 -29.45 -7.86 -2.43
CA ARG A 381 -28.63 -8.72 -3.29
C ARG A 381 -27.33 -8.08 -3.74
N ILE A 382 -27.35 -6.80 -4.10
CA ILE A 382 -26.16 -6.10 -4.59
C ILE A 382 -25.05 -5.99 -3.51
N PRO A 383 -25.33 -5.60 -2.26
CA PRO A 383 -24.30 -5.66 -1.20
C PRO A 383 -23.71 -7.05 -1.00
N ALA A 384 -24.54 -8.11 -1.02
CA ALA A 384 -24.06 -9.48 -0.88
C ALA A 384 -23.11 -9.88 -2.03
N LEU A 385 -23.43 -9.51 -3.27
CA LEU A 385 -22.55 -9.73 -4.43
C LEU A 385 -21.22 -8.98 -4.32
N LEU A 386 -21.23 -7.79 -3.75
CA LEU A 386 -19.99 -7.03 -3.50
C LEU A 386 -19.11 -7.75 -2.47
N GLU A 387 -19.68 -8.30 -1.39
CA GLU A 387 -18.91 -9.10 -0.44
C GLU A 387 -18.37 -10.40 -1.07
N ASP A 388 -19.14 -11.05 -1.95
CA ASP A 388 -18.67 -12.21 -2.71
C ASP A 388 -17.48 -11.84 -3.64
N VAL A 389 -17.47 -10.65 -4.24
CA VAL A 389 -16.35 -10.15 -5.03
C VAL A 389 -15.14 -9.88 -4.13
N GLN A 390 -15.34 -9.22 -2.97
CA GLN A 390 -14.27 -8.92 -2.01
C GLN A 390 -13.57 -10.20 -1.56
N GLN A 391 -14.34 -11.20 -1.12
CA GLN A 391 -13.81 -12.49 -0.68
C GLN A 391 -13.15 -13.27 -1.82
N GLY A 392 -13.76 -13.27 -3.01
CA GLY A 392 -13.22 -13.95 -4.20
C GLY A 392 -11.85 -13.41 -4.63
N LEU A 393 -11.65 -12.10 -4.52
CA LEU A 393 -10.35 -11.46 -4.79
C LEU A 393 -9.29 -11.86 -3.75
N PHE A 394 -9.65 -11.88 -2.47
CA PHE A 394 -8.76 -12.34 -1.41
C PHE A 394 -8.35 -13.80 -1.60
N ASP A 395 -9.32 -14.69 -1.86
CA ASP A 395 -9.06 -16.11 -2.04
C ASP A 395 -8.18 -16.39 -3.26
N LYS A 396 -8.36 -15.63 -4.34
CA LYS A 396 -7.49 -15.70 -5.53
C LYS A 396 -6.06 -15.29 -5.21
N ALA A 397 -5.89 -14.17 -4.52
CA ALA A 397 -4.57 -13.66 -4.13
C ALA A 397 -3.89 -14.60 -3.12
N LYS A 398 -4.65 -15.17 -2.17
CA LYS A 398 -4.15 -16.13 -1.19
C LYS A 398 -3.67 -17.42 -1.85
N ARG A 399 -4.43 -17.95 -2.82
CA ARG A 399 -3.97 -19.12 -3.62
C ARG A 399 -2.67 -18.82 -4.35
N ASN A 400 -2.56 -17.65 -5.00
CA ASN A 400 -1.32 -17.25 -5.67
C ASN A 400 -0.13 -17.22 -4.70
N LEU A 401 -0.31 -16.68 -3.50
CA LEU A 401 0.72 -16.66 -2.46
C LEU A 401 1.12 -18.08 -2.02
N ASP A 402 0.14 -18.94 -1.75
CA ASP A 402 0.39 -20.28 -1.24
C ASP A 402 1.04 -21.19 -2.29
N GLU A 403 0.58 -21.15 -3.53
CA GLU A 403 1.10 -21.93 -4.65
C GLU A 403 2.50 -21.52 -5.08
N HIS A 404 2.93 -20.28 -4.77
CA HIS A 404 4.23 -19.73 -5.15
C HIS A 404 5.12 -19.42 -3.92
N THR A 405 4.90 -20.15 -2.83
CA THR A 405 5.77 -20.13 -1.65
C THR A 405 6.38 -21.51 -1.47
N TYR A 406 7.70 -21.60 -1.61
CA TYR A 406 8.43 -22.87 -1.64
C TYR A 406 9.43 -22.96 -0.49
N ALA A 407 9.67 -24.16 0.02
CA ALA A 407 10.77 -24.44 0.93
C ALA A 407 12.00 -24.92 0.13
N ALA A 408 13.20 -24.52 0.55
CA ALA A 408 14.47 -24.97 -0.04
C ALA A 408 15.48 -25.36 1.05
N HIS A 409 16.21 -26.44 0.80
CA HIS A 409 17.20 -27.02 1.72
C HIS A 409 18.65 -26.70 1.33
N SER A 410 18.86 -26.13 0.15
CA SER A 410 20.18 -25.71 -0.33
C SER A 410 20.09 -24.41 -1.12
N LEU A 411 21.23 -23.72 -1.24
CA LEU A 411 21.33 -22.51 -2.06
C LEU A 411 21.03 -22.80 -3.54
N ALA A 412 21.47 -23.97 -4.04
CA ALA A 412 21.23 -24.38 -5.42
C ALA A 412 19.74 -24.62 -5.68
N GLU A 413 19.03 -25.30 -4.77
CA GLU A 413 17.60 -25.52 -4.84
C GLU A 413 16.83 -24.19 -4.76
N ALA A 414 17.19 -23.29 -3.84
CA ALA A 414 16.59 -21.97 -3.72
C ALA A 414 16.72 -21.16 -5.02
N LYS A 415 17.89 -21.20 -5.65
CA LYS A 415 18.14 -20.56 -6.94
C LYS A 415 17.28 -21.17 -8.05
N GLU A 416 17.24 -22.49 -8.15
CA GLU A 416 16.47 -23.21 -9.17
C GLU A 416 14.95 -22.89 -9.07
N LEU A 417 14.41 -22.92 -7.83
CA LEU A 417 13.00 -22.58 -7.59
C LEU A 417 12.69 -21.13 -7.99
N GLN A 418 13.59 -20.21 -7.63
CA GLN A 418 13.43 -18.80 -7.99
C GLN A 418 13.47 -18.58 -9.51
N GLU A 419 14.41 -19.20 -10.21
CA GLU A 419 14.55 -19.04 -11.66
C GLU A 419 13.39 -19.67 -12.44
N LYS A 420 12.86 -20.81 -11.98
CA LYS A 420 11.75 -21.49 -12.65
C LYS A 420 10.39 -20.90 -12.32
N ASN A 421 10.15 -20.59 -11.06
CA ASN A 421 8.80 -20.32 -10.56
C ASN A 421 8.59 -18.88 -10.09
N GLY A 422 9.66 -18.19 -9.68
CA GLY A 422 9.55 -16.94 -8.92
C GLY A 422 8.92 -17.17 -7.54
N GLY A 423 8.39 -16.14 -6.91
CA GLY A 423 7.66 -16.23 -5.65
C GLY A 423 8.55 -16.12 -4.42
N PHE A 424 8.03 -16.59 -3.28
CA PHE A 424 8.78 -16.62 -2.03
C PHE A 424 9.49 -17.96 -1.83
N ILE A 425 10.73 -17.89 -1.41
CA ILE A 425 11.51 -19.07 -1.01
C ILE A 425 11.74 -19.00 0.50
N LYS A 426 11.32 -20.02 1.23
CA LYS A 426 11.57 -20.20 2.65
C LYS A 426 12.83 -21.04 2.83
N THR A 427 13.74 -20.61 3.67
CA THR A 427 14.88 -21.43 4.12
C THR A 427 15.12 -21.23 5.60
N MET A 428 15.84 -22.15 6.20
CA MET A 428 16.46 -21.88 7.50
C MET A 428 17.67 -20.95 7.31
N TRP A 429 18.04 -20.18 8.33
CA TRP A 429 19.12 -19.21 8.27
C TRP A 429 19.88 -19.14 9.61
N CYS A 430 21.20 -19.03 9.54
CA CYS A 430 22.06 -18.94 10.71
C CYS A 430 22.13 -17.54 11.36
N GLY A 431 21.52 -16.52 10.73
CA GLY A 431 21.60 -15.13 11.19
C GLY A 431 22.84 -14.38 10.72
N ASP A 432 23.67 -14.97 9.86
CA ASP A 432 24.95 -14.39 9.42
C ASP A 432 24.74 -13.51 8.18
N LEU A 433 25.23 -12.27 8.22
CA LEU A 433 25.16 -11.33 7.10
C LEU A 433 25.84 -11.89 5.84
N ALA A 434 26.95 -12.62 6.00
CA ALA A 434 27.65 -13.21 4.86
C ALA A 434 26.75 -14.16 4.07
N CYS A 435 25.92 -14.96 4.74
CA CYS A 435 24.96 -15.85 4.09
C CYS A 435 23.84 -15.10 3.39
N GLU A 436 23.38 -13.98 3.96
CA GLU A 436 22.37 -13.10 3.33
C GLU A 436 22.93 -12.46 2.04
N LEU A 437 24.16 -11.99 2.06
CA LEU A 437 24.83 -11.42 0.89
C LEU A 437 25.05 -12.47 -0.20
N GLU A 438 25.48 -13.70 0.18
CA GLU A 438 25.70 -14.80 -0.74
C GLU A 438 24.38 -15.26 -1.41
N MET A 439 23.25 -15.28 -0.68
CA MET A 439 21.93 -15.55 -1.25
C MET A 439 21.58 -14.52 -2.33
N LYS A 440 21.85 -13.23 -2.08
CA LYS A 440 21.63 -12.16 -3.06
C LYS A 440 22.53 -12.31 -4.28
N GLU A 441 23.81 -12.56 -4.08
CA GLU A 441 24.78 -12.66 -5.16
C GLU A 441 24.56 -13.90 -6.05
N LYS A 442 24.33 -15.07 -5.44
CA LYS A 442 24.25 -16.34 -6.17
C LYS A 442 22.85 -16.74 -6.63
N ALA A 443 21.81 -16.37 -5.88
CA ALA A 443 20.42 -16.70 -6.19
C ALA A 443 19.56 -15.49 -6.60
N GLY A 444 20.11 -14.27 -6.59
CA GLY A 444 19.40 -13.06 -7.03
C GLY A 444 18.28 -12.60 -6.10
N MET A 445 18.15 -13.19 -4.92
CA MET A 445 17.09 -12.89 -3.96
C MET A 445 17.60 -12.07 -2.78
N SER A 446 16.78 -11.12 -2.31
CA SER A 446 17.01 -10.44 -1.03
C SER A 446 16.14 -11.06 0.07
N SER A 447 16.57 -10.90 1.33
CA SER A 447 15.74 -11.24 2.47
C SER A 447 14.48 -10.36 2.47
N ARG A 448 13.34 -11.01 2.72
CA ARG A 448 12.07 -10.26 2.81
C ARG A 448 11.72 -10.00 4.28
N CYS A 449 11.60 -11.05 5.05
CA CYS A 449 11.43 -10.98 6.49
C CYS A 449 11.70 -12.30 7.17
N ILE A 450 11.98 -12.23 8.47
CA ILE A 450 11.91 -13.33 9.41
C ILE A 450 10.47 -13.34 9.91
N PRO A 451 9.61 -14.29 9.47
CA PRO A 451 8.19 -14.26 9.81
C PRO A 451 7.98 -14.52 11.31
N PHE A 452 6.86 -14.03 11.83
CA PHE A 452 6.48 -14.27 13.23
C PHE A 452 6.17 -15.75 13.47
N GLU A 453 5.51 -16.37 12.49
CA GLU A 453 5.24 -17.82 12.50
C GLU A 453 6.45 -18.54 11.90
N GLN A 454 7.11 -19.35 12.73
CA GLN A 454 8.30 -20.08 12.35
C GLN A 454 7.98 -21.54 12.04
N GLU A 455 8.47 -22.03 10.91
CA GLU A 455 8.48 -23.45 10.56
C GLU A 455 9.88 -24.01 10.68
N HIS A 456 10.00 -25.25 11.14
CA HIS A 456 11.25 -25.99 11.09
C HIS A 456 11.35 -26.70 9.74
N ILE A 457 12.21 -26.19 8.86
CA ILE A 457 12.43 -26.74 7.51
C ILE A 457 13.66 -27.65 7.52
N ASP A 458 14.73 -27.25 8.23
CA ASP A 458 16.02 -27.96 8.32
C ASP A 458 16.77 -27.55 9.58
N ASP A 459 17.81 -28.32 9.96
CA ASP A 459 18.65 -28.00 11.12
C ASP A 459 19.76 -26.99 10.79
N VAL A 460 20.09 -26.81 9.51
CA VAL A 460 21.24 -26.04 9.05
C VAL A 460 20.89 -24.94 8.06
N CYS A 461 21.73 -23.91 8.02
CA CYS A 461 21.66 -22.85 7.02
C CYS A 461 22.07 -23.42 5.64
N PRO A 462 21.25 -23.25 4.58
CA PRO A 462 21.50 -23.80 3.25
C PRO A 462 22.72 -23.18 2.55
N VAL A 463 23.25 -22.06 3.08
CA VAL A 463 24.40 -21.36 2.51
C VAL A 463 25.72 -21.86 3.12
N CYS A 464 25.82 -21.92 4.46
CA CYS A 464 27.08 -22.20 5.14
C CYS A 464 27.12 -23.54 5.91
N GLY A 465 25.98 -24.25 6.02
CA GLY A 465 25.89 -25.51 6.77
C GLY A 465 26.00 -25.39 8.30
N LYS A 466 26.08 -24.17 8.84
CA LYS A 466 26.03 -23.93 10.30
C LYS A 466 24.63 -24.17 10.85
N PRO A 467 24.50 -24.49 12.16
CA PRO A 467 23.18 -24.55 12.80
C PRO A 467 22.33 -23.31 12.51
N ALA A 468 21.07 -23.53 12.12
CA ALA A 468 20.15 -22.47 11.82
C ALA A 468 19.56 -21.87 13.11
N LYS A 469 19.21 -20.58 13.05
CA LYS A 469 18.58 -19.86 14.14
C LYS A 469 17.09 -19.61 13.90
N CYS A 470 16.70 -19.40 12.65
CA CYS A 470 15.32 -19.08 12.27
C CYS A 470 15.03 -19.43 10.82
N MET A 471 13.75 -19.52 10.49
CA MET A 471 13.25 -19.55 9.11
C MET A 471 13.14 -18.12 8.59
N ILE A 472 13.46 -17.90 7.32
CA ILE A 472 13.42 -16.60 6.65
C ILE A 472 12.81 -16.72 5.26
N TYR A 473 12.11 -15.67 4.82
CA TYR A 473 11.61 -15.52 3.45
C TYR A 473 12.58 -14.75 2.57
N TRP A 474 12.82 -15.30 1.38
CA TRP A 474 13.61 -14.68 0.30
C TRP A 474 12.71 -14.40 -0.90
N GLY A 475 13.08 -13.42 -1.72
CA GLY A 475 12.39 -13.13 -2.96
C GLY A 475 13.04 -12.01 -3.75
N VAL A 476 12.66 -11.92 -5.02
CA VAL A 476 12.91 -10.73 -5.84
C VAL A 476 11.87 -9.68 -5.49
N ALA A 477 12.27 -8.42 -5.33
CA ALA A 477 11.38 -7.35 -4.88
C ALA A 477 11.36 -6.17 -5.85
N TYR A 478 10.28 -5.38 -5.77
CA TYR A 478 10.13 -4.09 -6.43
C TYR A 478 10.91 -2.98 -5.72
#